data_c72a42c646298261fe7cdb61dff23213
#
_entry.id   c72a42c646298261fe7cdb61dff23213
#
_cell.length_a   1.000
_cell.length_b   1.000
_cell.length_c   1.000
_cell.angle_alpha   90.00
_cell.angle_beta   90.00
_cell.angle_gamma   90.00
#
_symmetry.space_group_name_H-M   'P 1'
#
loop_
_entity.id
_entity.type
_entity.pdbx_description
1 polymer ?
#
loop_
_entity_poly.entity_id
_entity_poly.type
_entity_poly.pdbx_seq_one_letter_code
_entity_poly.pdbx_strand_id
1 'polypeptide(L)'
;MEDFPTALELAAAIRARELSPTEALTETLRRIDERNPAVNAVTWRDDEDALRRAREADDLVASTAPDELPPFCGVPVPIKDLTPVAGWPVTYGSAGASDDLSDESELVVEALERGGFVLAGRTNTPEFGPITAAENVRYGISRNPWNTDHTPGGSSGGASAATAAGIYAIAHANDGGGSIRIPASCCGLVGLKVSRGRVPARAQAWEGAAVEGVVSHTVADTAAVLDLISGPDRLGWWNA
;
A
#
# COMPACT_ATOMS: atom_id res chain seq x y z
N MET A 1 -10.74 -19.07 6.10
CA MET A 1 -10.53 -17.76 5.46
C MET A 1 -11.21 -17.84 4.12
N GLU A 2 -12.08 -16.89 3.79
CA GLU A 2 -12.60 -16.79 2.42
C GLU A 2 -11.44 -16.63 1.46
N ASP A 3 -11.52 -17.26 0.30
CA ASP A 3 -10.53 -17.16 -0.76
C ASP A 3 -10.53 -15.71 -1.25
N PHE A 4 -9.47 -14.95 -0.89
CA PHE A 4 -9.33 -13.56 -1.25
C PHE A 4 -8.41 -13.47 -2.48
N PRO A 5 -8.84 -12.82 -3.58
CA PRO A 5 -8.02 -12.76 -4.78
C PRO A 5 -6.70 -12.03 -4.53
N THR A 6 -5.64 -12.52 -5.11
CA THR A 6 -4.32 -11.87 -5.15
C THR A 6 -4.36 -10.62 -6.03
N ALA A 7 -3.33 -9.77 -5.94
CA ALA A 7 -3.26 -8.58 -6.78
C ALA A 7 -3.18 -8.93 -8.27
N LEU A 8 -2.46 -10.00 -8.61
CA LEU A 8 -2.36 -10.49 -9.98
C LEU A 8 -3.69 -11.08 -10.50
N GLU A 9 -4.44 -11.78 -9.64
CA GLU A 9 -5.78 -12.29 -10.02
C GLU A 9 -6.77 -11.17 -10.24
N LEU A 10 -6.77 -10.12 -9.38
CA LEU A 10 -7.59 -8.92 -9.60
C LEU A 10 -7.21 -8.23 -10.91
N ALA A 11 -5.93 -8.01 -11.15
CA ALA A 11 -5.44 -7.41 -12.39
C ALA A 11 -5.82 -8.22 -13.63
N ALA A 12 -5.77 -9.56 -13.53
CA ALA A 12 -6.17 -10.45 -14.62
C ALA A 12 -7.68 -10.38 -14.90
N ALA A 13 -8.52 -10.39 -13.86
CA ALA A 13 -9.98 -10.27 -14.01
C ALA A 13 -10.39 -8.92 -14.62
N ILE A 14 -9.73 -7.82 -14.18
CA ILE A 14 -9.97 -6.48 -14.74
C ILE A 14 -9.54 -6.44 -16.23
N ARG A 15 -8.36 -6.96 -16.55
CA ARG A 15 -7.86 -7.05 -17.92
C ARG A 15 -8.78 -7.88 -18.84
N ALA A 16 -9.35 -8.95 -18.30
CA ALA A 16 -10.34 -9.77 -18.99
C ALA A 16 -11.73 -9.12 -19.06
N ARG A 17 -11.93 -7.96 -18.41
CA ARG A 17 -13.23 -7.26 -18.28
C ARG A 17 -14.30 -8.10 -17.56
N GLU A 18 -13.88 -9.01 -16.69
CA GLU A 18 -14.73 -9.81 -15.81
C GLU A 18 -15.05 -9.06 -14.51
N LEU A 19 -14.25 -8.05 -14.18
CA LEU A 19 -14.40 -7.15 -13.03
C LEU A 19 -14.01 -5.74 -13.49
N SER A 20 -14.76 -4.72 -13.09
CA SER A 20 -14.35 -3.33 -13.33
C SER A 20 -13.49 -2.78 -12.18
N PRO A 21 -12.59 -1.81 -12.45
CA PRO A 21 -11.90 -1.04 -11.42
C PRO A 21 -12.82 -0.46 -10.35
N THR A 22 -13.96 0.12 -10.75
CA THR A 22 -14.95 0.66 -9.80
C THR A 22 -15.58 -0.43 -8.93
N GLU A 23 -15.87 -1.62 -9.44
CA GLU A 23 -16.35 -2.75 -8.64
C GLU A 23 -15.29 -3.24 -7.66
N ALA A 24 -14.03 -3.38 -8.10
CA ALA A 24 -12.91 -3.78 -7.25
C ALA A 24 -12.71 -2.79 -6.08
N LEU A 25 -12.75 -1.48 -6.37
CA LEU A 25 -12.65 -0.46 -5.33
C LEU A 25 -13.86 -0.45 -4.40
N THR A 26 -15.09 -0.55 -4.95
CA THR A 26 -16.32 -0.57 -4.15
C THR A 26 -16.31 -1.71 -3.15
N GLU A 27 -15.87 -2.89 -3.57
CA GLU A 27 -15.71 -4.03 -2.67
C GLU A 27 -14.62 -3.79 -1.61
N THR A 28 -13.52 -3.14 -1.98
CA THR A 28 -12.46 -2.74 -1.04
C THR A 28 -12.99 -1.77 0.02
N LEU A 29 -13.74 -0.74 -0.37
CA LEU A 29 -14.35 0.23 0.55
C LEU A 29 -15.34 -0.46 1.49
N ARG A 30 -16.18 -1.37 0.98
CA ARG A 30 -17.10 -2.19 1.80
C ARG A 30 -16.33 -3.01 2.85
N ARG A 31 -15.21 -3.63 2.46
CA ARG A 31 -14.36 -4.40 3.39
C ARG A 31 -13.66 -3.51 4.41
N ILE A 32 -13.27 -2.29 4.06
CA ILE A 32 -12.77 -1.32 5.05
C ILE A 32 -13.86 -1.09 6.10
N ASP A 33 -15.09 -0.79 5.69
CA ASP A 33 -16.19 -0.50 6.62
C ASP A 33 -16.50 -1.69 7.55
N GLU A 34 -16.44 -2.91 7.04
CA GLU A 34 -16.74 -4.12 7.81
C GLU A 34 -15.59 -4.57 8.73
N ARG A 35 -14.35 -4.54 8.24
CA ARG A 35 -13.21 -5.22 8.89
C ARG A 35 -12.29 -4.26 9.64
N ASN A 36 -12.17 -3.02 9.18
CA ASN A 36 -11.27 -2.05 9.80
C ASN A 36 -11.62 -1.72 11.26
N PRO A 37 -12.90 -1.68 11.71
CA PRO A 37 -13.20 -1.46 13.12
C PRO A 37 -12.55 -2.47 14.07
N ALA A 38 -12.31 -3.71 13.62
CA ALA A 38 -11.67 -4.74 14.43
C ALA A 38 -10.14 -4.65 14.43
N VAL A 39 -9.53 -4.20 13.34
CA VAL A 39 -8.07 -4.23 13.14
C VAL A 39 -7.41 -2.85 13.18
N ASN A 40 -8.15 -1.76 13.00
CA ASN A 40 -7.67 -0.38 12.96
C ASN A 40 -6.42 -0.21 12.06
N ALA A 41 -6.53 -0.71 10.86
CA ALA A 41 -5.42 -0.78 9.90
C ALA A 41 -5.38 0.42 8.95
N VAL A 42 -6.56 0.91 8.52
CA VAL A 42 -6.73 2.06 7.62
C VAL A 42 -7.11 3.27 8.47
N THR A 43 -6.31 4.33 8.38
CA THR A 43 -6.43 5.51 9.26
C THR A 43 -6.96 6.76 8.56
N TRP A 44 -6.87 6.80 7.25
CA TRP A 44 -7.39 7.88 6.43
C TRP A 44 -7.80 7.36 5.06
N ARG A 45 -8.86 7.90 4.49
CA ARG A 45 -9.31 7.66 3.12
C ARG A 45 -10.07 8.87 2.58
N ASP A 46 -10.04 9.03 1.28
CA ASP A 46 -10.89 9.90 0.50
C ASP A 46 -11.61 9.03 -0.54
N ASP A 47 -12.86 8.66 -0.22
CA ASP A 47 -13.63 7.75 -1.05
C ASP A 47 -14.03 8.40 -2.38
N GLU A 48 -14.20 9.72 -2.42
CA GLU A 48 -14.55 10.47 -3.64
C GLU A 48 -13.37 10.48 -4.61
N ASP A 49 -12.16 10.80 -4.13
CA ASP A 49 -10.94 10.76 -4.95
C ASP A 49 -10.65 9.34 -5.42
N ALA A 50 -10.73 8.33 -4.54
CA ALA A 50 -10.51 6.94 -4.90
C ALA A 50 -11.50 6.46 -5.99
N LEU A 51 -12.79 6.79 -5.85
CA LEU A 51 -13.81 6.46 -6.87
C LEU A 51 -13.59 7.21 -8.19
N ARG A 52 -13.10 8.45 -8.15
CA ARG A 52 -12.72 9.18 -9.37
C ARG A 52 -11.59 8.45 -10.10
N ARG A 53 -10.53 8.04 -9.37
CA ARG A 53 -9.40 7.27 -9.92
C ARG A 53 -9.84 5.92 -10.50
N ALA A 54 -10.78 5.24 -9.84
CA ALA A 54 -11.32 3.97 -10.33
C ALA A 54 -12.11 4.16 -11.63
N ARG A 55 -12.92 5.23 -11.74
CA ARG A 55 -13.63 5.56 -13.01
C ARG A 55 -12.66 5.91 -14.13
N GLU A 56 -11.58 6.63 -13.86
CA GLU A 56 -10.53 6.89 -14.86
C GLU A 56 -9.87 5.58 -15.34
N ALA A 57 -9.69 4.62 -14.42
CA ALA A 57 -9.21 3.29 -14.78
C ALA A 57 -10.27 2.48 -15.57
N ASP A 58 -11.58 2.61 -15.29
CA ASP A 58 -12.66 2.03 -16.10
C ASP A 58 -12.60 2.53 -17.56
N ASP A 59 -12.43 3.86 -17.74
CA ASP A 59 -12.32 4.49 -19.06
C ASP A 59 -11.06 3.99 -19.80
N LEU A 60 -9.96 3.81 -19.09
CA LEU A 60 -8.74 3.25 -19.65
C LEU A 60 -8.95 1.80 -20.10
N VAL A 61 -9.57 0.96 -19.29
CA VAL A 61 -9.90 -0.44 -19.64
C VAL A 61 -10.84 -0.51 -20.82
N ALA A 62 -11.79 0.41 -20.93
CA ALA A 62 -12.75 0.43 -22.06
C ALA A 62 -12.08 0.82 -23.39
N SER A 63 -11.10 1.72 -23.36
CA SER A 63 -10.46 2.33 -24.54
C SER A 63 -9.15 1.70 -24.99
N THR A 64 -8.54 0.83 -24.16
CA THR A 64 -7.20 0.26 -24.38
C THR A 64 -7.28 -1.25 -24.65
N ALA A 65 -6.41 -1.76 -25.52
CA ALA A 65 -6.31 -3.20 -25.74
C ALA A 65 -5.79 -3.91 -24.47
N PRO A 66 -6.27 -5.12 -24.15
CA PRO A 66 -5.94 -5.80 -22.90
C PRO A 66 -4.43 -5.99 -22.65
N ASP A 67 -3.64 -6.19 -23.70
CA ASP A 67 -2.18 -6.37 -23.67
C ASP A 67 -1.38 -5.05 -23.50
N GLU A 68 -2.04 -3.93 -23.75
CA GLU A 68 -1.48 -2.58 -23.59
C GLU A 68 -1.83 -1.94 -22.23
N LEU A 69 -2.74 -2.54 -21.46
CA LEU A 69 -3.10 -2.04 -20.13
C LEU A 69 -1.91 -2.12 -19.14
N PRO A 70 -1.77 -1.16 -18.25
CA PRO A 70 -0.80 -1.25 -17.14
C PRO A 70 -0.95 -2.56 -16.37
N PRO A 71 0.14 -3.11 -15.80
CA PRO A 71 0.13 -4.46 -15.22
C PRO A 71 -0.87 -4.65 -14.08
N PHE A 72 -1.15 -3.60 -13.31
CA PHE A 72 -2.09 -3.61 -12.17
C PHE A 72 -3.25 -2.65 -12.34
N CYS A 73 -3.69 -2.43 -13.59
CA CYS A 73 -4.77 -1.50 -13.91
C CYS A 73 -6.01 -1.76 -13.05
N GLY A 74 -6.43 -0.76 -12.28
CA GLY A 74 -7.63 -0.79 -11.46
C GLY A 74 -7.51 -1.51 -10.11
N VAL A 75 -6.36 -2.07 -9.76
CA VAL A 75 -6.17 -2.78 -8.47
C VAL A 75 -6.03 -1.75 -7.34
N PRO A 76 -6.88 -1.82 -6.27
CA PRO A 76 -6.77 -0.89 -5.14
C PRO A 76 -5.53 -1.17 -4.28
N VAL A 77 -4.82 -0.09 -3.90
CA VAL A 77 -3.65 -0.17 -3.01
C VAL A 77 -3.65 0.98 -2.00
N PRO A 78 -3.44 0.71 -0.70
CA PRO A 78 -3.26 1.75 0.29
C PRO A 78 -1.78 2.11 0.42
N ILE A 79 -1.51 3.34 0.87
CA ILE A 79 -0.16 3.86 1.08
C ILE A 79 0.10 4.03 2.58
N LYS A 80 1.24 3.56 3.07
CA LYS A 80 1.66 3.75 4.46
C LYS A 80 1.78 5.23 4.81
N ASP A 81 1.32 5.62 6.01
CA ASP A 81 1.34 7.02 6.47
C ASP A 81 2.72 7.52 6.90
N LEU A 82 3.77 7.09 6.21
CA LEU A 82 5.12 7.66 6.22
C LEU A 82 5.57 8.15 4.85
N THR A 83 4.77 7.92 3.81
CA THR A 83 5.16 8.11 2.42
C THR A 83 4.27 9.17 1.77
N PRO A 84 4.83 10.29 1.29
CA PRO A 84 4.07 11.36 0.66
C PRO A 84 3.29 10.88 -0.57
N VAL A 85 2.06 11.39 -0.70
CA VAL A 85 1.19 11.26 -1.86
C VAL A 85 0.65 12.66 -2.17
N ALA A 86 0.85 13.16 -3.37
CA ALA A 86 0.37 14.48 -3.78
C ALA A 86 -1.15 14.61 -3.55
N GLY A 87 -1.54 15.69 -2.91
CA GLY A 87 -2.95 15.95 -2.57
C GLY A 87 -3.48 15.19 -1.35
N TRP A 88 -2.67 14.38 -0.67
CA TRP A 88 -3.05 13.67 0.56
C TRP A 88 -2.28 14.18 1.78
N PRO A 89 -2.86 14.18 2.99
CA PRO A 89 -2.10 14.45 4.20
C PRO A 89 -1.11 13.31 4.46
N VAL A 90 0.08 13.62 4.98
CA VAL A 90 1.01 12.64 5.55
C VAL A 90 1.28 13.03 6.99
N THR A 91 0.84 12.19 7.93
CA THR A 91 0.86 12.55 9.35
C THR A 91 1.98 11.87 10.13
N TYR A 92 2.68 10.92 9.49
CA TYR A 92 3.71 10.10 10.14
C TYR A 92 3.22 9.40 11.43
N GLY A 93 1.90 9.16 11.55
CA GLY A 93 1.28 8.65 12.77
C GLY A 93 1.37 9.61 13.97
N SER A 94 1.76 10.87 13.77
CA SER A 94 2.01 11.84 14.84
C SER A 94 0.79 12.72 15.11
N ALA A 95 0.43 12.86 16.38
CA ALA A 95 -0.57 13.83 16.82
C ALA A 95 -0.09 15.29 16.70
N GLY A 96 1.22 15.51 16.56
CA GLY A 96 1.82 16.83 16.34
C GLY A 96 1.95 17.22 14.88
N ALA A 97 1.70 16.32 13.94
CA ALA A 97 1.73 16.64 12.51
C ALA A 97 0.45 17.36 12.08
N SER A 98 0.58 18.29 11.12
CA SER A 98 -0.55 18.94 10.47
C SER A 98 -1.26 17.97 9.50
N ASP A 99 -2.46 18.35 9.07
CA ASP A 99 -3.20 17.70 7.99
C ASP A 99 -2.96 18.38 6.63
N ASP A 100 -1.86 19.13 6.51
CA ASP A 100 -1.50 19.77 5.25
C ASP A 100 -1.26 18.73 4.15
N LEU A 101 -1.73 19.03 2.96
CA LEU A 101 -1.61 18.14 1.82
C LEU A 101 -0.19 18.19 1.27
N SER A 102 0.35 17.03 0.90
CA SER A 102 1.66 16.94 0.26
C SER A 102 1.60 17.52 -1.15
N ASP A 103 2.61 18.30 -1.53
CA ASP A 103 2.72 18.89 -2.87
C ASP A 103 3.19 17.87 -3.93
N GLU A 104 3.91 16.83 -3.50
CA GLU A 104 4.47 15.81 -4.38
C GLU A 104 4.32 14.40 -3.82
N SER A 105 4.31 13.41 -4.71
CA SER A 105 4.35 11.99 -4.35
C SER A 105 5.79 11.48 -4.26
N GLU A 106 6.03 10.48 -3.40
CA GLU A 106 7.29 9.72 -3.43
C GLU A 106 7.36 8.88 -4.73
N LEU A 107 8.58 8.58 -5.21
CA LEU A 107 8.80 7.87 -6.48
C LEU A 107 8.11 6.50 -6.55
N VAL A 108 8.05 5.79 -5.44
CA VAL A 108 7.33 4.51 -5.36
C VAL A 108 5.83 4.68 -5.61
N VAL A 109 5.23 5.77 -5.12
CA VAL A 109 3.81 6.08 -5.34
C VAL A 109 3.56 6.38 -6.81
N GLU A 110 4.40 7.22 -7.44
CA GLU A 110 4.31 7.49 -8.86
C GLU A 110 4.49 6.21 -9.71
N ALA A 111 5.36 5.30 -9.26
CA ALA A 111 5.54 4.01 -9.95
C ALA A 111 4.29 3.12 -9.81
N LEU A 112 3.65 3.08 -8.64
CA LEU A 112 2.39 2.36 -8.45
C LEU A 112 1.27 2.96 -9.33
N GLU A 113 1.14 4.29 -9.39
CA GLU A 113 0.18 4.97 -10.26
C GLU A 113 0.45 4.66 -11.75
N ARG A 114 1.71 4.72 -12.20
CA ARG A 114 2.09 4.31 -13.57
C ARG A 114 1.78 2.85 -13.85
N GLY A 115 1.87 1.99 -12.85
CA GLY A 115 1.47 0.58 -12.91
C GLY A 115 -0.03 0.35 -12.98
N GLY A 116 -0.83 1.42 -12.84
CA GLY A 116 -2.28 1.40 -12.92
C GLY A 116 -3.00 1.12 -11.62
N PHE A 117 -2.31 1.10 -10.49
CA PHE A 117 -2.96 0.96 -9.19
C PHE A 117 -3.88 2.14 -8.88
N VAL A 118 -5.02 1.84 -8.25
CA VAL A 118 -5.93 2.83 -7.68
C VAL A 118 -5.54 3.07 -6.22
N LEU A 119 -5.03 4.27 -5.92
CA LEU A 119 -4.68 4.63 -4.55
C LEU A 119 -5.95 4.76 -3.70
N ALA A 120 -6.02 4.07 -2.56
CA ALA A 120 -7.25 3.94 -1.77
C ALA A 120 -6.99 3.97 -0.26
N GLY A 121 -6.48 5.09 0.24
CA GLY A 121 -6.31 5.36 1.65
C GLY A 121 -4.91 5.14 2.22
N ARG A 122 -4.76 5.47 3.52
CA ARG A 122 -3.51 5.34 4.27
C ARG A 122 -3.60 4.26 5.32
N THR A 123 -2.48 3.59 5.55
CA THR A 123 -2.37 2.56 6.58
C THR A 123 -1.58 3.05 7.78
N ASN A 124 -1.99 2.57 8.95
CA ASN A 124 -1.43 2.93 10.25
C ASN A 124 0.05 2.54 10.40
N THR A 125 0.77 3.36 11.16
CA THR A 125 2.18 3.22 11.47
C THR A 125 2.43 3.76 12.89
N PRO A 126 3.46 3.35 13.62
CA PRO A 126 3.86 4.08 14.80
C PRO A 126 4.38 5.47 14.43
N GLU A 127 4.32 6.40 15.36
CA GLU A 127 4.79 7.76 15.17
C GLU A 127 6.23 7.78 14.65
N PHE A 128 6.46 8.34 13.45
CA PHE A 128 7.72 8.37 12.69
C PHE A 128 8.38 7.00 12.38
N GLY A 129 7.72 5.89 12.69
CA GLY A 129 8.16 4.56 12.26
C GLY A 129 9.28 3.84 13.04
N PRO A 130 9.74 4.25 14.24
CA PRO A 130 10.94 3.68 14.85
C PRO A 130 10.72 2.36 15.60
N ILE A 131 9.49 1.98 15.89
CA ILE A 131 9.17 0.79 16.70
C ILE A 131 8.48 -0.31 15.87
N THR A 132 8.47 -1.52 16.43
CA THR A 132 7.98 -2.73 15.77
C THR A 132 6.52 -3.06 16.06
N ALA A 133 5.71 -2.05 16.41
CA ALA A 133 4.28 -2.13 16.62
C ALA A 133 3.61 -0.94 15.93
N ALA A 134 2.45 -1.14 15.30
CA ALA A 134 1.69 -0.06 14.66
C ALA A 134 0.69 0.53 15.65
N GLU A 135 1.17 1.43 16.49
CA GLU A 135 0.39 2.14 17.50
C GLU A 135 0.87 3.59 17.65
N ASN A 136 -0.06 4.50 17.81
CA ASN A 136 0.23 5.92 18.03
C ASN A 136 -0.94 6.62 18.73
N VAL A 137 -0.68 7.83 19.23
CA VAL A 137 -1.70 8.63 19.94
C VAL A 137 -2.78 9.16 19.01
N ARG A 138 -2.43 9.42 17.74
CA ARG A 138 -3.33 10.02 16.76
C ARG A 138 -4.45 9.08 16.33
N TYR A 139 -4.11 7.84 16.00
CA TYR A 139 -5.03 6.86 15.39
C TYR A 139 -5.28 5.63 16.26
N GLY A 140 -4.51 5.45 17.33
CA GLY A 140 -4.62 4.29 18.20
C GLY A 140 -3.83 3.07 17.71
N ILE A 141 -4.23 1.90 18.18
CA ILE A 141 -3.51 0.63 18.04
C ILE A 141 -4.08 -0.17 16.87
N SER A 142 -3.22 -0.59 15.95
CA SER A 142 -3.58 -1.62 14.97
C SER A 142 -3.47 -3.03 15.59
N ARG A 143 -4.38 -3.91 15.19
CA ARG A 143 -4.51 -5.26 15.75
C ARG A 143 -4.27 -6.32 14.69
N ASN A 144 -3.70 -7.44 15.13
CA ASN A 144 -3.44 -8.58 14.26
C ASN A 144 -4.76 -9.29 13.91
N PRO A 145 -5.11 -9.48 12.63
CA PRO A 145 -6.35 -10.15 12.24
C PRO A 145 -6.47 -11.60 12.70
N TRP A 146 -5.32 -12.28 12.95
CA TRP A 146 -5.32 -13.65 13.44
C TRP A 146 -5.68 -13.76 14.94
N ASN A 147 -5.32 -12.74 15.70
CA ASN A 147 -5.68 -12.57 17.10
C ASN A 147 -5.59 -11.09 17.47
N THR A 148 -6.72 -10.46 17.71
CA THR A 148 -6.82 -9.02 17.98
C THR A 148 -6.24 -8.57 19.32
N ASP A 149 -5.81 -9.50 20.18
CA ASP A 149 -5.05 -9.19 21.40
C ASP A 149 -3.56 -9.00 21.13
N HIS A 150 -3.10 -9.29 19.91
CA HIS A 150 -1.71 -9.15 19.50
C HIS A 150 -1.50 -8.01 18.52
N THR A 151 -0.26 -7.49 18.49
CA THR A 151 0.18 -6.53 17.49
C THR A 151 0.33 -7.21 16.11
N PRO A 152 0.03 -6.50 15.01
CA PRO A 152 0.36 -6.96 13.66
C PRO A 152 1.86 -6.80 13.34
N GLY A 153 2.68 -6.38 14.32
CA GLY A 153 4.03 -5.94 14.07
C GLY A 153 4.10 -4.50 13.56
N GLY A 154 5.29 -4.05 13.16
CA GLY A 154 5.53 -2.67 12.71
C GLY A 154 6.89 -2.48 12.03
N SER A 155 7.08 -1.33 11.46
CA SER A 155 6.20 -0.17 11.48
C SER A 155 5.11 -0.20 10.41
N SER A 156 5.13 -1.07 9.40
CA SER A 156 4.05 -1.22 8.40
C SER A 156 2.95 -2.17 8.89
N GLY A 157 2.59 -2.07 10.17
CA GLY A 157 1.61 -2.98 10.79
C GLY A 157 0.19 -2.76 10.27
N GLY A 158 -0.21 -1.50 9.99
CA GLY A 158 -1.49 -1.23 9.36
C GLY A 158 -1.59 -1.86 7.96
N ALA A 159 -0.53 -1.74 7.14
CA ALA A 159 -0.47 -2.37 5.83
C ALA A 159 -0.65 -3.90 5.91
N SER A 160 0.11 -4.55 6.81
CA SER A 160 0.01 -6.00 7.00
C SER A 160 -1.32 -6.43 7.60
N ALA A 161 -1.87 -5.69 8.56
CA ALA A 161 -3.19 -5.98 9.12
C ALA A 161 -4.30 -5.84 8.07
N ALA A 162 -4.27 -4.79 7.24
CA ALA A 162 -5.25 -4.59 6.17
C ALA A 162 -5.19 -5.71 5.11
N THR A 163 -3.97 -6.12 4.71
CA THR A 163 -3.79 -7.22 3.76
C THR A 163 -4.23 -8.55 4.37
N ALA A 164 -3.76 -8.91 5.56
CA ALA A 164 -4.13 -10.17 6.20
C ALA A 164 -5.61 -10.27 6.58
N ALA A 165 -6.27 -9.13 6.86
CA ALA A 165 -7.72 -9.08 7.06
C ALA A 165 -8.50 -9.21 5.74
N GLY A 166 -7.84 -9.29 4.58
CA GLY A 166 -8.48 -9.33 3.27
C GLY A 166 -9.20 -8.03 2.90
N ILE A 167 -8.75 -6.89 3.38
CA ILE A 167 -9.23 -5.57 2.95
C ILE A 167 -8.61 -5.22 1.59
N TYR A 168 -7.30 -5.38 1.46
CA TYR A 168 -6.56 -5.16 0.23
C TYR A 168 -5.80 -6.42 -0.18
N ALA A 169 -5.64 -6.66 -1.46
CA ALA A 169 -4.84 -7.77 -1.98
C ALA A 169 -3.34 -7.56 -1.72
N ILE A 170 -2.92 -6.31 -1.69
CA ILE A 170 -1.55 -5.87 -1.50
C ILE A 170 -1.54 -4.49 -0.84
N ALA A 171 -0.52 -4.15 -0.07
CA ALA A 171 -0.38 -2.83 0.52
C ALA A 171 1.06 -2.32 0.43
N HIS A 172 1.21 -1.02 0.19
CA HIS A 172 2.50 -0.36 0.22
C HIS A 172 3.09 -0.35 1.64
N ALA A 173 4.41 -0.55 1.74
CA ALA A 173 5.15 -0.61 2.99
C ALA A 173 6.61 -0.18 2.77
N ASN A 174 7.32 0.20 3.85
CA ASN A 174 8.75 0.48 3.80
C ASN A 174 9.50 -0.17 4.96
N ASP A 175 10.82 -0.38 4.81
CA ASP A 175 11.65 -1.15 5.74
C ASP A 175 13.03 -0.53 5.92
N GLY A 176 13.26 0.10 7.07
CA GLY A 176 14.59 0.50 7.53
C GLY A 176 15.26 -0.61 8.34
N GLY A 177 14.62 -1.03 9.44
CA GLY A 177 15.13 -2.02 10.40
C GLY A 177 14.29 -3.30 10.52
N GLY A 178 13.36 -3.57 9.59
CA GLY A 178 12.46 -4.73 9.62
C GLY A 178 11.00 -4.40 9.34
N SER A 179 10.71 -3.15 9.00
CA SER A 179 9.34 -2.63 8.97
C SER A 179 8.44 -3.13 7.82
N ILE A 180 8.95 -3.90 6.87
CA ILE A 180 8.16 -4.77 5.96
C ILE A 180 8.14 -6.19 6.53
N ARG A 181 9.30 -6.72 6.84
CA ARG A 181 9.53 -8.14 7.17
C ARG A 181 8.87 -8.55 8.48
N ILE A 182 8.97 -7.73 9.53
CA ILE A 182 8.40 -8.01 10.85
C ILE A 182 6.87 -8.12 10.76
N PRO A 183 6.14 -7.10 10.28
CA PRO A 183 4.69 -7.18 10.22
C PRO A 183 4.20 -8.24 9.20
N ALA A 184 4.90 -8.47 8.10
CA ALA A 184 4.58 -9.57 7.19
C ALA A 184 4.67 -10.92 7.92
N SER A 185 5.73 -11.15 8.70
CA SER A 185 5.90 -12.37 9.51
C SER A 185 4.80 -12.52 10.57
N CYS A 186 4.44 -11.44 11.27
CA CYS A 186 3.38 -11.46 12.29
C CYS A 186 2.00 -11.76 11.69
N CYS A 187 1.75 -11.38 10.45
CA CYS A 187 0.45 -11.49 9.79
C CYS A 187 0.36 -12.64 8.76
N GLY A 188 1.42 -13.46 8.60
CA GLY A 188 1.42 -14.59 7.66
C GLY A 188 1.45 -14.17 6.20
N LEU A 189 2.18 -13.07 5.89
CA LEU A 189 2.30 -12.48 4.56
C LEU A 189 3.73 -12.59 4.02
N VAL A 190 3.89 -12.29 2.74
CA VAL A 190 5.19 -12.10 2.09
C VAL A 190 5.63 -10.65 2.28
N GLY A 191 6.86 -10.47 2.75
CA GLY A 191 7.49 -9.17 2.89
C GLY A 191 8.95 -9.23 2.50
N LEU A 192 9.34 -8.47 1.47
CA LEU A 192 10.68 -8.43 0.94
C LEU A 192 11.35 -7.09 1.20
N LYS A 193 12.50 -7.11 1.88
CA LYS A 193 13.41 -5.97 1.91
C LYS A 193 14.47 -6.14 0.82
N VAL A 194 14.39 -5.29 -0.19
CA VAL A 194 15.35 -5.29 -1.31
C VAL A 194 16.68 -4.63 -0.93
N SER A 195 17.68 -4.79 -1.77
CA SER A 195 18.94 -4.07 -1.64
C SER A 195 18.73 -2.56 -1.83
N ARG A 196 19.49 -1.76 -1.12
CA ARG A 196 19.49 -0.29 -1.24
C ARG A 196 19.68 0.14 -2.69
N GLY A 197 18.90 1.12 -3.14
CA GLY A 197 18.94 1.65 -4.49
C GLY A 197 18.24 0.81 -5.55
N ARG A 198 17.71 -0.37 -5.19
CA ARG A 198 16.91 -1.19 -6.13
C ARG A 198 15.58 -0.53 -6.45
N VAL A 199 14.94 0.05 -5.45
CA VAL A 199 13.77 0.92 -5.58
C VAL A 199 14.24 2.34 -5.32
N PRO A 200 14.06 3.27 -6.25
CA PRO A 200 14.49 4.66 -6.09
C PRO A 200 13.64 5.38 -5.07
N ALA A 201 14.23 6.36 -4.38
CA ALA A 201 13.55 7.26 -3.46
C ALA A 201 14.07 8.68 -3.67
N ARG A 202 13.21 9.70 -3.46
CA ARG A 202 13.59 11.12 -3.61
C ARG A 202 14.62 11.55 -2.59
N ALA A 203 14.53 11.04 -1.39
CA ALA A 203 15.42 11.41 -0.29
C ALA A 203 15.97 10.20 0.46
N GLN A 204 17.11 10.41 1.09
CA GLN A 204 17.69 9.42 1.99
C GLN A 204 16.90 9.40 3.30
N ALA A 205 16.20 8.28 3.55
CA ALA A 205 15.57 8.02 4.83
C ALA A 205 16.44 7.08 5.67
N TRP A 206 16.58 7.38 6.97
CA TRP A 206 17.37 6.59 7.93
C TRP A 206 18.80 6.29 7.41
N GLU A 207 19.49 7.31 6.97
CA GLU A 207 20.85 7.20 6.41
C GLU A 207 20.96 6.17 5.27
N GLY A 208 19.89 6.05 4.46
CA GLY A 208 19.81 5.10 3.35
C GLY A 208 19.49 3.66 3.77
N ALA A 209 19.11 3.41 5.03
CA ALA A 209 18.70 2.08 5.47
C ALA A 209 17.26 1.74 5.02
N ALA A 210 16.40 2.75 4.87
CA ALA A 210 15.02 2.55 4.45
C ALA A 210 14.92 2.23 2.94
N VAL A 211 14.06 1.29 2.60
CA VAL A 211 13.66 0.94 1.24
C VAL A 211 12.15 0.84 1.16
N GLU A 212 11.60 1.20 0.01
CA GLU A 212 10.18 1.07 -0.30
C GLU A 212 9.88 -0.33 -0.86
N GLY A 213 8.64 -0.79 -0.68
CA GLY A 213 8.18 -2.09 -1.16
C GLY A 213 6.71 -2.32 -0.80
N VAL A 214 6.32 -3.58 -0.72
CA VAL A 214 4.94 -4.00 -0.43
C VAL A 214 4.90 -5.18 0.52
N VAL A 215 3.72 -5.41 1.10
CA VAL A 215 3.32 -6.68 1.71
C VAL A 215 2.18 -7.30 0.89
N SER A 216 2.21 -8.61 0.68
CA SER A 216 1.24 -9.33 -0.14
C SER A 216 1.01 -10.76 0.36
N HIS A 217 -0.01 -11.44 -0.18
CA HIS A 217 -0.29 -12.83 0.15
C HIS A 217 0.66 -13.80 -0.55
N THR A 218 1.20 -13.44 -1.73
CA THR A 218 2.00 -14.34 -2.56
C THR A 218 3.37 -13.77 -2.93
N VAL A 219 4.34 -14.65 -3.14
CA VAL A 219 5.65 -14.28 -3.70
C VAL A 219 5.50 -13.71 -5.10
N ALA A 220 4.54 -14.21 -5.89
CA ALA A 220 4.28 -13.74 -7.26
C ALA A 220 3.84 -12.27 -7.28
N ASP A 221 2.91 -11.87 -6.40
CA ASP A 221 2.51 -10.46 -6.27
C ASP A 221 3.68 -9.56 -5.89
N THR A 222 4.45 -9.97 -4.87
CA THR A 222 5.63 -9.20 -4.44
C THR A 222 6.65 -9.05 -5.56
N ALA A 223 6.92 -10.12 -6.33
CA ALA A 223 7.87 -10.09 -7.44
C ALA A 223 7.39 -9.17 -8.57
N ALA A 224 6.13 -9.29 -8.98
CA ALA A 224 5.56 -8.48 -10.05
C ALA A 224 5.53 -6.98 -9.68
N VAL A 225 5.21 -6.63 -8.42
CA VAL A 225 5.29 -5.23 -7.98
C VAL A 225 6.74 -4.77 -7.87
N LEU A 226 7.68 -5.63 -7.44
CA LEU A 226 9.10 -5.27 -7.43
C LEU A 226 9.60 -4.93 -8.83
N ASP A 227 9.23 -5.69 -9.85
CA ASP A 227 9.59 -5.40 -11.23
C ASP A 227 9.04 -4.03 -11.67
N LEU A 228 7.83 -3.66 -11.23
CA LEU A 228 7.21 -2.37 -11.52
C LEU A 228 7.92 -1.19 -10.85
N ILE A 229 8.28 -1.32 -9.56
CA ILE A 229 8.83 -0.20 -8.75
C ILE A 229 10.35 -0.13 -8.80
N SER A 230 11.03 -1.11 -9.41
CA SER A 230 12.49 -1.16 -9.54
C SER A 230 13.00 -0.38 -10.73
N GLY A 231 14.25 0.01 -10.66
CA GLY A 231 14.97 0.63 -11.75
C GLY A 231 15.46 2.04 -11.41
N PRO A 232 16.36 2.61 -12.24
CA PRO A 232 16.89 3.95 -11.99
C PRO A 232 15.82 5.03 -12.23
N ASP A 233 15.82 6.04 -11.40
CA ASP A 233 15.02 7.25 -11.59
C ASP A 233 15.93 8.49 -11.49
N ARG A 234 15.65 9.51 -12.31
CA ARG A 234 16.46 10.76 -12.35
C ARG A 234 16.40 11.55 -11.05
N LEU A 235 15.29 11.42 -10.32
CA LEU A 235 15.05 12.08 -9.03
C LEU A 235 15.47 11.22 -7.85
N GLY A 236 15.88 9.97 -8.11
CA GLY A 236 16.37 9.07 -7.08
C GLY A 236 17.72 9.51 -6.53
N TRP A 237 17.82 9.72 -5.23
CA TRP A 237 19.07 10.10 -4.57
C TRP A 237 20.14 9.01 -4.67
N TRP A 238 19.74 7.76 -4.87
CA TRP A 238 20.61 6.61 -5.09
C TRP A 238 19.93 5.60 -6.01
N ASN A 239 20.62 5.21 -7.05
CA ASN A 239 20.21 4.16 -7.99
C ASN A 239 21.27 3.05 -8.00
N ALA A 240 20.83 1.80 -7.86
CA ALA A 240 21.69 0.63 -8.01
C ALA A 240 21.69 0.11 -9.46
#